data_c3e91c52533c6536511f79af24db4fbf
#
_entry.id   c3e91c52533c6536511f79af24db4fbf
#
_cell.length_a   1.000
_cell.length_b   1.000
_cell.length_c   1.000
_cell.angle_alpha   90.00
_cell.angle_beta   90.00
_cell.angle_gamma   90.00
#
_symmetry.space_group_name_H-M   'P 1'
#
loop_
_entity.id
_entity.type
_entity.pdbx_description
1 polymer ?
#
loop_
_entity_poly.entity_id
_entity_poly.type
_entity_poly.pdbx_seq_one_letter_code
_entity_poly.pdbx_strand_id
1 'polypeptide(L)'
;MAKQIGDYIKTIGFKAPTPMEYFVNIETDKDRHKYISRIEKIVRRSLEYRAYIQYLKENMDLDQCIFFQNITSDKKSGNSKRGKISIELHHEPFTLYDYVNTVVTKYQTEGLPLNDLMIADEILKLHYENKVGLVPLSKTMHEVIHKSTKLIVPLNMVYGEYSQFLNEYEPYISDDLYEKLERKLDMTKNLTPESFEAIQKEFLYYDVEGFSDINKMKTSSALTA
;
A
#
# COMPACT_ATOMS: atom_id res chain seq x y z
N MET A 1 -24.78 8.28 10.36
CA MET A 1 -24.41 9.69 10.65
C MET A 1 -22.94 9.70 11.03
N ALA A 2 -22.07 10.12 10.14
CA ALA A 2 -20.65 10.28 10.42
C ALA A 2 -20.49 11.50 11.33
N LYS A 3 -20.00 11.31 12.55
CA LYS A 3 -19.55 12.42 13.41
C LYS A 3 -18.38 13.09 12.71
N GLN A 4 -18.44 14.38 12.52
CA GLN A 4 -17.34 15.13 11.94
C GLN A 4 -16.11 15.00 12.85
N ILE A 5 -14.93 14.84 12.26
CA ILE A 5 -13.63 14.72 12.94
C ILE A 5 -13.43 15.85 13.97
N GLY A 6 -13.96 17.06 13.71
CA GLY A 6 -13.93 18.18 14.63
C GLY A 6 -14.61 17.94 16.00
N ASP A 7 -15.63 17.07 16.07
CA ASP A 7 -16.29 16.75 17.34
C ASP A 7 -15.48 15.71 18.15
N TYR A 8 -14.73 14.85 17.49
CA TYR A 8 -13.85 13.89 18.15
C TYR A 8 -12.67 14.57 18.82
N ILE A 9 -12.07 15.56 18.17
CA ILE A 9 -10.95 16.36 18.72
C ILE A 9 -11.38 17.14 19.98
N LYS A 10 -12.61 17.66 20.01
CA LYS A 10 -13.15 18.34 21.20
C LYS A 10 -13.35 17.41 22.40
N THR A 11 -13.69 16.14 22.14
CA THR A 11 -14.00 15.15 23.18
C THR A 11 -12.75 14.67 23.93
N ILE A 12 -11.56 14.68 23.29
CA ILE A 12 -10.31 14.24 23.92
C ILE A 12 -9.51 15.35 24.60
N GLY A 13 -10.07 16.56 24.68
CA GLY A 13 -9.42 17.69 25.37
C GLY A 13 -8.10 18.15 24.74
N PHE A 14 -7.88 17.87 23.45
CA PHE A 14 -6.71 18.29 22.72
C PHE A 14 -6.72 19.82 22.61
N LYS A 15 -5.81 20.51 23.32
CA LYS A 15 -5.52 21.90 23.00
C LYS A 15 -4.87 21.90 21.63
N ALA A 16 -5.57 22.42 20.62
CA ALA A 16 -4.94 22.68 19.34
C ALA A 16 -3.72 23.56 19.59
N PRO A 17 -2.51 23.10 19.25
CA PRO A 17 -1.33 23.93 19.37
C PRO A 17 -1.50 25.18 18.52
N THR A 18 -0.85 26.27 18.90
CA THR A 18 -0.92 27.53 18.17
C THR A 18 -0.35 27.37 16.76
N PRO A 19 -0.91 28.03 15.73
CA PRO A 19 -0.49 27.88 14.34
C PRO A 19 1.02 28.03 14.09
N MET A 20 1.75 28.75 14.94
CA MET A 20 3.19 28.94 14.80
C MET A 20 4.06 27.71 15.14
N GLU A 21 3.52 26.68 15.83
CA GLU A 21 4.28 25.48 16.22
C GLU A 21 4.32 24.40 15.14
N TYR A 22 3.65 24.61 13.98
CA TYR A 22 3.49 23.59 12.92
C TYR A 22 4.23 23.88 11.63
N PHE A 23 4.96 25.00 11.53
CA PHE A 23 5.75 25.24 10.32
C PHE A 23 6.99 24.36 10.31
N VAL A 24 6.90 23.25 9.61
CA VAL A 24 8.07 22.43 9.30
C VAL A 24 8.81 23.12 8.16
N ASN A 25 10.02 23.60 8.42
CA ASN A 25 10.90 24.06 7.36
C ASN A 25 11.61 22.83 6.75
N ILE A 26 11.46 22.63 5.45
CA ILE A 26 12.15 21.59 4.70
C ILE A 26 13.26 22.27 3.91
N GLU A 27 14.48 22.23 4.42
CA GLU A 27 15.64 22.88 3.80
C GLU A 27 16.44 21.92 2.92
N THR A 28 16.42 20.63 3.21
CA THR A 28 17.19 19.61 2.51
C THR A 28 16.32 18.43 2.07
N ASP A 29 16.80 17.67 1.07
CA ASP A 29 16.14 16.43 0.64
C ASP A 29 16.06 15.41 1.79
N LYS A 30 17.03 15.41 2.69
CA LYS A 30 17.02 14.56 3.89
C LYS A 30 15.89 14.95 4.84
N ASP A 31 15.63 16.24 5.02
CA ASP A 31 14.53 16.71 5.86
C ASP A 31 13.18 16.41 5.19
N ARG A 32 13.10 16.58 3.88
CA ARG A 32 11.94 16.19 3.07
C ARG A 32 11.63 14.71 3.25
N HIS A 33 12.62 13.84 3.08
CA HIS A 33 12.44 12.40 3.24
C HIS A 33 11.98 12.03 4.67
N LYS A 34 12.56 12.63 5.70
CA LYS A 34 12.13 12.43 7.09
C LYS A 34 10.69 12.88 7.33
N TYR A 35 10.34 14.04 6.76
CA TYR A 35 8.99 14.59 6.89
C TYR A 35 7.97 13.66 6.24
N ILE A 36 8.18 13.28 4.98
CA ILE A 36 7.32 12.35 4.26
C ILE A 36 7.18 11.02 5.03
N SER A 37 8.30 10.43 5.46
CA SER A 37 8.27 9.17 6.23
C SER A 37 7.50 9.29 7.56
N ARG A 38 7.47 10.48 8.16
CA ARG A 38 6.67 10.74 9.35
C ARG A 38 5.18 10.75 9.02
N ILE A 39 4.77 11.41 7.93
CA ILE A 39 3.38 11.42 7.45
C ILE A 39 2.91 10.01 7.09
N GLU A 40 3.70 9.22 6.36
CA GLU A 40 3.38 7.82 6.06
C GLU A 40 3.09 7.01 7.34
N LYS A 41 3.89 7.22 8.39
CA LYS A 41 3.68 6.54 9.68
C LYS A 41 2.38 6.98 10.34
N ILE A 42 2.02 8.26 10.27
CA ILE A 42 0.76 8.79 10.79
C ILE A 42 -0.41 8.12 10.05
N VAL A 43 -0.40 8.15 8.72
CA VAL A 43 -1.44 7.51 7.89
C VAL A 43 -1.58 6.03 8.23
N ARG A 44 -0.49 5.24 8.15
CA ARG A 44 -0.52 3.78 8.38
C ARG A 44 -0.96 3.40 9.79
N ARG A 45 -0.77 4.28 10.79
CA ARG A 45 -1.14 4.03 12.19
C ARG A 45 -2.52 4.55 12.55
N SER A 46 -3.12 5.37 11.70
CA SER A 46 -4.47 5.91 11.95
C SER A 46 -5.51 4.79 12.02
N LEU A 47 -6.56 5.02 12.77
CA LEU A 47 -7.70 4.09 12.84
C LEU A 47 -8.47 4.10 11.52
N GLU A 48 -8.56 5.25 10.90
CA GLU A 48 -9.23 5.50 9.64
C GLU A 48 -8.61 4.66 8.52
N TYR A 49 -7.29 4.71 8.37
CA TYR A 49 -6.58 3.89 7.37
C TYR A 49 -6.81 2.40 7.61
N ARG A 50 -6.70 1.94 8.87
CA ARG A 50 -6.92 0.52 9.20
C ARG A 50 -8.36 0.08 8.92
N ALA A 51 -9.33 0.93 9.24
CA ALA A 51 -10.74 0.66 8.94
C ALA A 51 -10.99 0.59 7.42
N TYR A 52 -10.38 1.49 6.64
CA TYR A 52 -10.44 1.46 5.19
C TYR A 52 -9.85 0.17 4.61
N ILE A 53 -8.64 -0.22 5.03
CA ILE A 53 -8.00 -1.47 4.58
C ILE A 53 -8.85 -2.70 4.93
N GLN A 54 -9.46 -2.71 6.11
CA GLN A 54 -10.36 -3.80 6.51
C GLN A 54 -11.63 -3.82 5.65
N TYR A 55 -12.22 -2.66 5.40
CA TYR A 55 -13.38 -2.52 4.52
C TYR A 55 -13.11 -3.07 3.12
N LEU A 56 -11.95 -2.71 2.52
CA LEU A 56 -11.57 -3.21 1.20
C LEU A 56 -11.43 -4.74 1.16
N LYS A 57 -10.85 -5.32 2.19
CA LYS A 57 -10.70 -6.78 2.29
C LYS A 57 -12.03 -7.51 2.49
N GLU A 58 -12.96 -6.91 3.20
CA GLU A 58 -14.22 -7.55 3.57
C GLU A 58 -15.33 -7.36 2.53
N ASN A 59 -15.30 -6.24 1.79
CA ASN A 59 -16.41 -5.84 0.92
C ASN A 59 -16.02 -5.70 -0.56
N MET A 60 -14.70 -5.64 -0.86
CA MET A 60 -14.20 -5.44 -2.23
C MET A 60 -13.34 -6.61 -2.70
N ASP A 61 -13.39 -7.76 -1.99
CA ASP A 61 -12.65 -8.99 -2.31
C ASP A 61 -11.13 -8.82 -2.41
N LEU A 62 -10.57 -7.77 -1.73
CA LEU A 62 -9.13 -7.54 -1.69
C LEU A 62 -8.44 -8.34 -0.58
N ASP A 63 -8.93 -9.51 -0.25
CA ASP A 63 -8.38 -10.41 0.75
C ASP A 63 -7.67 -11.65 0.15
N GLN A 64 -7.48 -11.66 -1.18
CA GLN A 64 -6.78 -12.70 -1.93
C GLN A 64 -5.54 -12.14 -2.61
N CYS A 65 -4.43 -12.89 -2.61
CA CYS A 65 -3.23 -12.49 -3.33
C CYS A 65 -3.46 -12.56 -4.85
N ILE A 66 -3.14 -11.48 -5.59
CA ILE A 66 -3.32 -11.46 -7.05
C ILE A 66 -2.48 -12.52 -7.77
N PHE A 67 -1.32 -12.90 -7.21
CA PHE A 67 -0.45 -13.93 -7.79
C PHE A 67 -0.87 -15.35 -7.40
N PHE A 68 -1.52 -15.51 -6.24
CA PHE A 68 -1.91 -16.81 -5.70
C PHE A 68 -3.37 -16.77 -5.24
N GLN A 69 -4.28 -17.00 -6.16
CA GLN A 69 -5.73 -16.92 -5.89
C GLN A 69 -6.20 -17.83 -4.74
N ASN A 70 -5.45 -18.88 -4.43
CA ASN A 70 -5.75 -19.79 -3.32
C ASN A 70 -5.24 -19.29 -1.96
N ILE A 71 -4.49 -18.19 -1.94
CA ILE A 71 -3.95 -17.60 -0.72
C ILE A 71 -4.85 -16.44 -0.30
N THR A 72 -5.72 -16.73 0.66
CA THR A 72 -6.65 -15.76 1.26
C THR A 72 -6.27 -15.46 2.69
N SER A 73 -6.72 -14.32 3.20
CA SER A 73 -6.59 -14.03 4.63
C SER A 73 -7.45 -15.00 5.44
N ASP A 74 -6.84 -15.72 6.39
CA ASP A 74 -7.52 -16.70 7.24
C ASP A 74 -8.52 -16.03 8.18
N LYS A 75 -9.79 -15.92 7.77
CA LYS A 75 -10.88 -15.37 8.61
C LYS A 75 -11.37 -16.37 9.67
N LYS A 76 -11.05 -17.70 9.56
CA LYS A 76 -11.74 -18.76 10.31
C LYS A 76 -10.85 -19.67 11.17
N SER A 77 -9.56 -19.55 11.18
CA SER A 77 -8.71 -20.44 11.97
C SER A 77 -8.52 -19.95 13.41
N GLY A 78 -9.54 -20.14 14.24
CA GLY A 78 -9.50 -19.79 15.68
C GLY A 78 -8.53 -20.60 16.54
N ASN A 79 -7.89 -21.66 16.02
CA ASN A 79 -7.08 -22.60 16.82
C ASN A 79 -5.78 -23.09 16.16
N SER A 80 -5.33 -22.48 15.06
CA SER A 80 -4.07 -22.92 14.44
C SER A 80 -2.88 -22.16 15.04
N LYS A 81 -1.99 -22.85 15.70
CA LYS A 81 -0.64 -22.39 16.09
C LYS A 81 0.29 -22.15 14.87
N ARG A 82 -0.20 -22.39 13.65
CA ARG A 82 0.48 -22.09 12.39
C ARG A 82 0.25 -20.61 12.07
N GLY A 83 1.30 -19.92 11.61
CA GLY A 83 1.24 -18.49 11.29
C GLY A 83 0.06 -18.18 10.34
N LYS A 84 -0.70 -17.15 10.69
CA LYS A 84 -1.81 -16.68 9.85
C LYS A 84 -1.24 -16.12 8.54
N ILE A 85 -1.84 -16.51 7.42
CA ILE A 85 -1.56 -15.86 6.13
C ILE A 85 -2.04 -14.43 6.22
N SER A 86 -1.14 -13.49 5.99
CA SER A 86 -1.46 -12.07 5.95
C SER A 86 -1.49 -11.59 4.51
N ILE A 87 -2.60 -11.01 4.10
CA ILE A 87 -2.69 -10.25 2.85
C ILE A 87 -2.46 -8.78 3.19
N GLU A 88 -1.51 -8.18 2.51
CA GLU A 88 -1.15 -6.78 2.62
C GLU A 88 -1.61 -6.04 1.36
N LEU A 89 -2.18 -4.84 1.50
CA LEU A 89 -2.51 -4.00 0.35
C LEU A 89 -1.26 -3.17 0.00
N HIS A 90 -0.66 -3.49 -1.13
CA HIS A 90 0.49 -2.81 -1.68
C HIS A 90 0.04 -1.64 -2.55
N HIS A 91 0.68 -0.49 -2.39
CA HIS A 91 0.42 0.67 -3.23
C HIS A 91 1.07 0.52 -4.60
N GLU A 92 0.28 0.62 -5.68
CA GLU A 92 0.69 0.46 -7.08
C GLU A 92 -0.18 1.36 -7.97
N PRO A 93 0.30 2.09 -8.99
CA PRO A 93 1.69 2.16 -9.47
C PRO A 93 2.60 3.05 -8.62
N PHE A 94 2.04 3.86 -7.75
CA PHE A 94 2.75 4.79 -6.87
C PHE A 94 2.79 4.26 -5.45
N THR A 95 3.89 4.49 -4.76
CA THR A 95 4.02 4.16 -3.33
C THR A 95 3.28 5.19 -2.47
N LEU A 96 3.00 4.87 -1.22
CA LEU A 96 2.47 5.86 -0.28
C LEU A 96 3.40 7.07 -0.15
N TYR A 97 4.72 6.85 -0.23
CA TYR A 97 5.71 7.90 -0.29
C TYR A 97 5.46 8.88 -1.45
N ASP A 98 5.18 8.36 -2.65
CA ASP A 98 4.94 9.16 -3.85
C ASP A 98 3.69 10.04 -3.67
N TYR A 99 2.59 9.49 -3.14
CA TYR A 99 1.38 10.25 -2.83
C TYR A 99 1.65 11.37 -1.82
N VAL A 100 2.32 11.05 -0.71
CA VAL A 100 2.67 12.05 0.32
C VAL A 100 3.60 13.13 -0.24
N ASN A 101 4.60 12.73 -1.03
CA ASN A 101 5.54 13.67 -1.64
C ASN A 101 4.82 14.66 -2.57
N THR A 102 3.88 14.20 -3.37
CA THR A 102 3.08 15.04 -4.28
C THR A 102 2.21 16.02 -3.48
N VAL A 103 1.53 15.57 -2.43
CA VAL A 103 0.73 16.46 -1.57
C VAL A 103 1.61 17.48 -0.85
N VAL A 104 2.78 17.09 -0.36
CA VAL A 104 3.76 18.04 0.24
C VAL A 104 4.21 19.07 -0.79
N THR A 105 4.47 18.67 -2.04
CA THR A 105 4.81 19.59 -3.14
C THR A 105 3.68 20.58 -3.40
N LYS A 106 2.43 20.12 -3.43
CA LYS A 106 1.25 20.98 -3.55
C LYS A 106 1.24 22.07 -2.47
N TYR A 107 1.35 21.65 -1.19
CA TYR A 107 1.35 22.60 -0.07
C TYR A 107 2.47 23.65 -0.18
N GLN A 108 3.67 23.21 -0.57
CA GLN A 108 4.80 24.12 -0.77
C GLN A 108 4.57 25.09 -1.95
N THR A 109 4.07 24.59 -3.07
CA THR A 109 3.81 25.39 -4.27
C THR A 109 2.70 26.41 -4.04
N GLU A 110 1.66 26.04 -3.31
CA GLU A 110 0.54 26.92 -2.97
C GLU A 110 0.82 27.83 -1.75
N GLY A 111 2.00 27.71 -1.14
CA GLY A 111 2.36 28.49 0.06
C GLY A 111 1.51 28.12 1.29
N LEU A 112 0.95 26.93 1.33
CA LEU A 112 0.18 26.44 2.45
C LEU A 112 1.09 25.96 3.59
N PRO A 113 0.65 26.06 4.86
CA PRO A 113 1.45 25.59 5.98
C PRO A 113 1.59 24.06 5.96
N LEU A 114 2.82 23.58 6.10
CA LEU A 114 3.11 22.15 6.24
C LEU A 114 2.68 21.69 7.63
N ASN A 115 1.53 21.05 7.70
CA ASN A 115 0.97 20.46 8.91
C ASN A 115 0.77 18.97 8.74
N ASP A 116 1.35 18.18 9.63
CA ASP A 116 1.34 16.71 9.57
C ASP A 116 -0.09 16.14 9.46
N LEU A 117 -1.01 16.67 10.27
CA LEU A 117 -2.38 16.14 10.32
C LEU A 117 -3.19 16.53 9.09
N MET A 118 -2.99 17.75 8.56
CA MET A 118 -3.69 18.20 7.34
C MET A 118 -3.25 17.37 6.13
N ILE A 119 -1.94 17.13 5.99
CA ILE A 119 -1.42 16.32 4.90
C ILE A 119 -1.86 14.85 5.05
N ALA A 120 -1.80 14.30 6.27
CA ALA A 120 -2.28 12.95 6.51
C ALA A 120 -3.78 12.79 6.23
N ASP A 121 -4.60 13.79 6.56
CA ASP A 121 -6.05 13.81 6.27
C ASP A 121 -6.30 13.84 4.76
N GLU A 122 -5.57 14.67 4.01
CA GLU A 122 -5.67 14.70 2.54
C GLU A 122 -5.27 13.36 1.91
N ILE A 123 -4.23 12.70 2.42
CA ILE A 123 -3.86 11.35 1.97
C ILE A 123 -4.95 10.32 2.31
N LEU A 124 -5.55 10.39 3.49
CA LEU A 124 -6.68 9.54 3.85
C LEU A 124 -7.89 9.78 2.94
N LYS A 125 -8.17 11.04 2.63
CA LYS A 125 -9.23 11.42 1.69
C LYS A 125 -9.01 10.81 0.31
N LEU A 126 -7.78 10.84 -0.22
CA LEU A 126 -7.44 10.19 -1.50
C LEU A 126 -7.75 8.68 -1.47
N HIS A 127 -7.49 8.00 -0.34
CA HIS A 127 -7.85 6.59 -0.18
C HIS A 127 -9.37 6.40 -0.17
N TYR A 128 -10.10 7.18 0.62
CA TYR A 128 -11.56 7.08 0.70
C TYR A 128 -12.28 7.45 -0.60
N GLU A 129 -11.68 8.31 -1.41
CA GLU A 129 -12.16 8.67 -2.75
C GLU A 129 -11.71 7.68 -3.83
N ASN A 130 -11.02 6.61 -3.43
CA ASN A 130 -10.54 5.58 -4.34
C ASN A 130 -9.50 6.05 -5.38
N LYS A 131 -8.82 7.16 -5.13
CA LYS A 131 -7.81 7.77 -6.01
C LYS A 131 -6.41 7.19 -5.82
N VAL A 132 -6.28 6.18 -4.95
CA VAL A 132 -5.01 5.50 -4.67
C VAL A 132 -5.08 4.08 -5.22
N GLY A 133 -4.07 3.72 -5.99
CA GLY A 133 -3.96 2.36 -6.53
C GLY A 133 -3.46 1.37 -5.48
N LEU A 134 -4.14 0.24 -5.35
CA LEU A 134 -3.84 -0.81 -4.38
C LEU A 134 -3.93 -2.20 -5.01
N VAL A 135 -3.07 -3.11 -4.57
CA VAL A 135 -3.13 -4.53 -4.94
C VAL A 135 -2.97 -5.43 -3.72
N PRO A 136 -3.79 -6.47 -3.58
CA PRO A 136 -3.66 -7.42 -2.48
C PRO A 136 -2.55 -8.43 -2.75
N LEU A 137 -1.59 -8.51 -1.85
CA LEU A 137 -0.45 -9.41 -1.92
C LEU A 137 -0.30 -10.21 -0.65
N SER A 138 0.10 -11.48 -0.76
CA SER A 138 0.63 -12.18 0.41
C SER A 138 1.91 -11.47 0.88
N LYS A 139 2.23 -11.56 2.16
CA LYS A 139 3.42 -10.94 2.72
C LYS A 139 4.70 -11.34 1.95
N THR A 140 4.82 -12.61 1.58
CA THR A 140 5.95 -13.11 0.79
C THR A 140 6.02 -12.41 -0.57
N MET A 141 4.91 -12.31 -1.30
CA MET A 141 4.87 -11.64 -2.60
C MET A 141 5.14 -10.14 -2.47
N HIS A 142 4.67 -9.51 -1.42
CA HIS A 142 4.98 -8.11 -1.12
C HIS A 142 6.50 -7.87 -0.96
N GLU A 143 7.18 -8.76 -0.21
CA GLU A 143 8.63 -8.71 -0.07
C GLU A 143 9.38 -9.01 -1.39
N VAL A 144 8.88 -9.94 -2.19
CA VAL A 144 9.49 -10.30 -3.48
C VAL A 144 9.37 -9.15 -4.48
N ILE A 145 8.20 -8.50 -4.58
CA ILE A 145 8.01 -7.34 -5.47
C ILE A 145 8.96 -6.20 -5.13
N HIS A 146 9.18 -5.93 -3.85
CA HIS A 146 10.15 -4.89 -3.46
C HIS A 146 11.61 -5.22 -3.78
N LYS A 147 11.95 -6.50 -3.92
CA LYS A 147 13.33 -6.96 -4.16
C LYS A 147 13.60 -7.39 -5.60
N SER A 148 12.56 -7.74 -6.34
CA SER A 148 12.67 -8.27 -7.71
C SER A 148 12.53 -7.14 -8.73
N THR A 149 13.40 -7.18 -9.74
CA THR A 149 13.26 -6.34 -10.94
C THR A 149 12.47 -7.03 -12.05
N LYS A 150 12.12 -8.31 -11.87
CA LYS A 150 11.46 -9.15 -12.88
C LYS A 150 9.97 -9.33 -12.63
N LEU A 151 9.55 -9.25 -11.37
CA LEU A 151 8.15 -9.41 -11.01
C LEU A 151 7.45 -8.06 -11.09
N ILE A 152 6.42 -8.00 -11.94
CA ILE A 152 5.68 -6.78 -12.22
C ILE A 152 4.23 -7.02 -11.84
N VAL A 153 3.63 -6.03 -11.22
CA VAL A 153 2.18 -6.00 -10.99
C VAL A 153 1.52 -5.43 -12.25
N PRO A 154 0.62 -6.18 -12.91
CA PRO A 154 -0.13 -5.65 -14.05
C PRO A 154 -1.04 -4.50 -13.62
N LEU A 155 -0.98 -3.37 -14.32
CA LEU A 155 -1.75 -2.17 -13.96
C LEU A 155 -3.27 -2.36 -14.06
N ASN A 156 -3.73 -3.30 -14.87
CA ASN A 156 -5.14 -3.67 -14.97
C ASN A 156 -5.65 -4.50 -13.76
N MET A 157 -4.75 -4.93 -12.87
CA MET A 157 -5.09 -5.60 -11.60
C MET A 157 -5.03 -4.66 -10.40
N VAL A 158 -4.71 -3.40 -10.63
CA VAL A 158 -4.70 -2.38 -9.58
C VAL A 158 -6.12 -1.93 -9.28
N TYR A 159 -6.53 -2.06 -8.03
CA TYR A 159 -7.78 -1.50 -7.54
C TYR A 159 -7.59 0.00 -7.27
N GLY A 160 -8.59 0.81 -7.61
CA GLY A 160 -8.60 2.26 -7.43
C GLY A 160 -8.31 3.04 -8.70
N GLU A 161 -8.75 4.29 -8.68
CA GLU A 161 -8.72 5.21 -9.83
C GLU A 161 -7.52 6.16 -9.73
N TYR A 162 -6.31 5.61 -9.69
CA TYR A 162 -5.08 6.40 -9.56
C TYR A 162 -4.87 7.42 -10.71
N SER A 163 -5.55 7.23 -11.84
CA SER A 163 -5.60 8.22 -12.93
C SER A 163 -6.28 9.54 -12.51
N GLN A 164 -7.26 9.47 -11.62
CA GLN A 164 -7.89 10.68 -11.08
C GLN A 164 -6.92 11.46 -10.18
N PHE A 165 -6.08 10.77 -9.41
CA PHE A 165 -5.00 11.41 -8.67
C PHE A 165 -4.03 12.12 -9.62
N LEU A 166 -3.61 11.48 -10.71
CA LEU A 166 -2.73 12.08 -11.71
C LEU A 166 -3.34 13.36 -12.29
N ASN A 167 -4.62 13.35 -12.66
CA ASN A 167 -5.30 14.50 -13.22
C ASN A 167 -5.45 15.65 -12.21
N GLU A 168 -5.77 15.33 -10.96
CA GLU A 168 -6.01 16.34 -9.92
C GLU A 168 -4.71 16.99 -9.42
N TYR A 169 -3.63 16.20 -9.36
CA TYR A 169 -2.35 16.62 -8.82
C TYR A 169 -1.29 16.88 -9.90
N GLU A 170 -1.67 16.92 -11.17
CA GLU A 170 -0.77 17.12 -12.32
C GLU A 170 0.28 18.20 -12.09
N PRO A 171 -0.05 19.43 -11.60
CA PRO A 171 0.92 20.49 -11.43
C PRO A 171 2.00 20.25 -10.35
N TYR A 172 1.80 19.21 -9.53
CA TYR A 172 2.65 18.89 -8.37
C TYR A 172 3.40 17.55 -8.52
N ILE A 173 3.16 16.85 -9.62
CA ILE A 173 3.80 15.56 -9.92
C ILE A 173 5.20 15.83 -10.48
N SER A 174 6.20 15.16 -9.92
CA SER A 174 7.58 15.28 -10.40
C SER A 174 7.79 14.47 -11.69
N ASP A 175 8.77 14.89 -12.50
CA ASP A 175 9.19 14.15 -13.71
C ASP A 175 9.58 12.71 -13.37
N ASP A 176 10.27 12.47 -12.26
CA ASP A 176 10.63 11.12 -11.79
C ASP A 176 9.42 10.22 -11.58
N LEU A 177 8.29 10.79 -11.14
CA LEU A 177 7.06 10.03 -10.94
C LEU A 177 6.39 9.67 -12.27
N TYR A 178 6.42 10.57 -13.25
CA TYR A 178 5.98 10.30 -14.61
C TYR A 178 6.85 9.22 -15.27
N GLU A 179 8.17 9.33 -15.19
CA GLU A 179 9.08 8.31 -15.72
C GLU A 179 8.87 6.94 -15.07
N LYS A 180 8.57 6.92 -13.77
CA LYS A 180 8.21 5.70 -13.05
C LYS A 180 6.94 5.07 -13.60
N LEU A 181 5.91 5.87 -13.87
CA LEU A 181 4.67 5.40 -14.46
C LEU A 181 4.87 4.89 -15.89
N GLU A 182 5.58 5.64 -16.73
CA GLU A 182 5.89 5.24 -18.11
C GLU A 182 6.61 3.90 -18.15
N ARG A 183 7.64 3.72 -17.33
CA ARG A 183 8.34 2.42 -17.22
C ARG A 183 7.40 1.29 -16.85
N LYS A 184 6.48 1.51 -15.89
CA LYS A 184 5.49 0.50 -15.50
C LYS A 184 4.51 0.21 -16.62
N LEU A 185 4.04 1.22 -17.33
CA LEU A 185 3.18 1.08 -18.50
C LEU A 185 3.87 0.26 -19.59
N ASP A 186 5.11 0.58 -19.91
CA ASP A 186 5.88 -0.16 -20.95
C ASP A 186 6.12 -1.61 -20.54
N MET A 187 6.45 -1.87 -19.27
CA MET A 187 6.64 -3.21 -18.76
C MET A 187 5.34 -4.04 -18.77
N THR A 188 4.20 -3.41 -18.52
CA THR A 188 2.90 -4.11 -18.49
C THR A 188 2.22 -4.19 -19.85
N LYS A 189 2.60 -3.35 -20.82
CA LYS A 189 2.02 -3.29 -22.16
C LYS A 189 2.09 -4.63 -22.92
N ASN A 190 3.12 -5.41 -22.67
CA ASN A 190 3.36 -6.70 -23.30
C ASN A 190 2.93 -7.89 -22.42
N LEU A 191 2.36 -7.64 -21.24
CA LEU A 191 1.83 -8.70 -20.39
C LEU A 191 0.46 -9.13 -20.94
N THR A 192 0.45 -10.25 -21.63
CA THR A 192 -0.81 -10.94 -21.98
C THR A 192 -1.30 -11.75 -20.76
N PRO A 193 -2.60 -12.10 -20.70
CA PRO A 193 -3.10 -13.01 -19.67
C PRO A 193 -2.30 -14.32 -19.59
N GLU A 194 -1.90 -14.86 -20.74
CA GLU A 194 -1.12 -16.10 -20.82
C GLU A 194 0.29 -15.95 -20.27
N SER A 195 0.96 -14.80 -20.53
CA SER A 195 2.28 -14.54 -19.95
C SER A 195 2.22 -14.32 -18.44
N PHE A 196 1.16 -13.71 -17.93
CA PHE A 196 0.93 -13.56 -16.51
C PHE A 196 0.63 -14.91 -15.83
N GLU A 197 -0.20 -15.77 -16.43
CA GLU A 197 -0.43 -17.14 -15.97
C GLU A 197 0.86 -17.97 -15.98
N ALA A 198 1.73 -17.79 -16.97
CA ALA A 198 3.02 -18.49 -17.01
C ALA A 198 3.92 -18.07 -15.84
N ILE A 199 3.97 -16.76 -15.53
CA ILE A 199 4.67 -16.24 -14.35
C ILE A 199 4.07 -16.81 -13.06
N GLN A 200 2.75 -16.80 -12.93
CA GLN A 200 2.07 -17.39 -11.77
C GLN A 200 2.39 -18.88 -11.60
N LYS A 201 2.39 -19.64 -12.70
CA LYS A 201 2.71 -21.07 -12.68
C LYS A 201 4.16 -21.33 -12.28
N GLU A 202 5.10 -20.53 -12.76
CA GLU A 202 6.51 -20.63 -12.37
C GLU A 202 6.68 -20.46 -10.86
N PHE A 203 6.07 -19.42 -10.27
CA PHE A 203 6.11 -19.18 -8.83
C PHE A 203 5.36 -20.27 -8.01
N LEU A 204 4.20 -20.71 -8.50
CA LEU A 204 3.43 -21.78 -7.86
C LEU A 204 4.20 -23.12 -7.86
N TYR A 205 4.92 -23.41 -8.93
CA TYR A 205 5.69 -24.64 -9.05
C TYR A 205 6.82 -24.70 -8.01
N TYR A 206 7.56 -23.61 -7.84
CA TYR A 206 8.61 -23.51 -6.82
C TYR A 206 8.04 -23.57 -5.39
N ASP A 207 6.90 -22.96 -5.13
CA ASP A 207 6.30 -22.92 -3.80
C ASP A 207 5.68 -24.28 -3.41
N VAL A 208 5.06 -24.97 -4.36
CA VAL A 208 4.42 -26.28 -4.13
C VAL A 208 5.45 -27.41 -3.97
N GLU A 209 6.51 -27.46 -4.77
CA GLU A 209 7.56 -28.46 -4.60
C GLU A 209 8.37 -28.24 -3.31
N GLY A 210 8.76 -27.02 -2.98
CA GLY A 210 9.44 -26.70 -1.73
C GLY A 210 8.60 -27.07 -0.50
N PHE A 211 7.29 -26.85 -0.55
CA PHE A 211 6.37 -27.19 0.54
C PHE A 211 6.14 -28.70 0.68
N SER A 212 6.06 -29.44 -0.41
CA SER A 212 5.90 -30.90 -0.39
C SER A 212 7.15 -31.60 0.16
N ASP A 213 8.33 -31.10 -0.14
CA ASP A 213 9.59 -31.68 0.31
C ASP A 213 9.87 -31.38 1.79
N ILE A 214 9.53 -30.20 2.29
CA ILE A 214 9.59 -29.87 3.72
C ILE A 214 8.63 -30.75 4.52
N ASN A 215 7.45 -31.07 4.03
CA ASN A 215 6.51 -31.98 4.68
C ASN A 215 6.97 -33.45 4.62
N LYS A 216 7.60 -33.89 3.54
CA LYS A 216 8.21 -35.23 3.44
C LYS A 216 9.40 -35.37 4.39
N MET A 217 10.26 -34.35 4.54
CA MET A 217 11.35 -34.35 5.50
C MET A 217 10.86 -34.46 6.96
N LYS A 218 9.76 -33.79 7.31
CA LYS A 218 9.18 -33.85 8.67
C LYS A 218 8.52 -35.18 8.99
N THR A 219 7.93 -35.85 8.01
CA THR A 219 7.34 -37.18 8.21
C THR A 219 8.40 -38.28 8.28
N SER A 220 9.52 -38.12 7.59
CA SER A 220 10.62 -39.11 7.66
C SER A 220 11.40 -39.03 8.99
N SER A 221 11.55 -37.85 9.58
CA SER A 221 12.19 -37.73 10.90
C SER A 221 11.31 -38.14 12.08
N ALA A 222 9.99 -38.28 11.91
CA ALA A 222 9.07 -38.74 12.93
C ALA A 222 8.91 -40.29 12.97
N LEU A 223 9.47 -40.99 11.96
CA LEU A 223 9.43 -42.45 11.87
C LEU A 223 10.72 -43.11 12.35
N THR A 224 11.71 -42.34 12.81
CA THR A 224 13.02 -42.84 13.30
C THR A 224 13.32 -42.43 14.76
N ALA A 225 12.27 -42.13 15.55
CA ALA A 225 12.39 -41.83 16.98
C ALA A 225 11.55 -42.83 17.82
#